data_2a5be942d42dd89cf280c5f289d24fc9
#
_entry.id   2a5be942d42dd89cf280c5f289d24fc9
#
_cell.length_a   1.000
_cell.length_b   1.000
_cell.length_c   1.000
_cell.angle_alpha   90.00
_cell.angle_beta   90.00
_cell.angle_gamma   90.00
#
_symmetry.space_group_name_H-M   'P 1'
#
loop_
_entity.id
_entity.type
_entity.pdbx_description
1 polymer ?
#
loop_
_entity_poly.entity_id
_entity_poly.type
_entity_poly.pdbx_seq_one_letter_code
_entity_poly.pdbx_strand_id
1 'polypeptide(L)'
;MHFEADLEPTFRYVKRVLKLLQWRCPPTRWRLKNPTYSMFIDALDKVFPDARYCMTHRDVANVLPSVADLYFEMHKPNTDTVDKAWLVAINKEFCELGMRRMMAFRDAGNEHRFFDIHFAPFQKDPFPTLQRLYDFLGEDFTDEAQARMKQWREDQPRDKHGRHEYDASE
;
A
#
# COMPACT_ATOMS: atom_id res chain seq x y z
N MET A 1 20.45 -4.92 4.01
CA MET A 1 19.25 -5.47 3.34
C MET A 1 19.53 -5.40 1.84
N HIS A 2 19.31 -6.48 1.07
CA HIS A 2 19.61 -6.47 -0.37
C HIS A 2 18.39 -5.95 -1.13
N PHE A 3 18.38 -4.65 -1.42
CA PHE A 3 17.36 -4.02 -2.28
C PHE A 3 17.49 -4.39 -3.78
N GLU A 4 18.52 -5.18 -4.12
CA GLU A 4 18.81 -5.68 -5.47
C GLU A 4 18.30 -7.11 -5.71
N ALA A 5 17.50 -7.66 -4.79
CA ALA A 5 16.98 -9.02 -4.94
C ALA A 5 16.03 -9.13 -6.14
N ASP A 6 16.23 -10.14 -6.97
CA ASP A 6 15.24 -10.51 -7.99
C ASP A 6 14.03 -11.20 -7.33
N LEU A 7 12.91 -10.50 -7.28
CA LEU A 7 11.66 -11.02 -6.73
C LEU A 7 10.71 -11.61 -7.79
N GLU A 8 11.10 -11.69 -9.05
CA GLU A 8 10.27 -12.31 -10.09
C GLU A 8 9.87 -13.75 -9.74
N PRO A 9 10.76 -14.64 -9.27
CA PRO A 9 10.39 -15.99 -8.83
C PRO A 9 9.35 -15.99 -7.70
N THR A 10 9.48 -15.06 -6.74
CA THR A 10 8.54 -14.90 -5.63
C THR A 10 7.16 -14.49 -6.14
N PHE A 11 7.06 -13.51 -7.04
CA PHE A 11 5.78 -13.11 -7.62
C PHE A 11 5.16 -14.19 -8.51
N ARG A 12 5.97 -14.98 -9.20
CA ARG A 12 5.48 -16.16 -9.94
C ARG A 12 4.86 -17.20 -8.98
N TYR A 13 5.47 -17.40 -7.81
CA TYR A 13 4.89 -18.25 -6.77
C TYR A 13 3.58 -17.67 -6.24
N VAL A 14 3.54 -16.39 -5.90
CA VAL A 14 2.31 -15.69 -5.50
C VAL A 14 1.20 -15.88 -6.53
N LYS A 15 1.50 -15.70 -7.81
CA LYS A 15 0.52 -15.91 -8.91
C LYS A 15 -0.04 -17.34 -8.93
N ARG A 16 0.78 -18.35 -8.64
CA ARG A 16 0.31 -19.75 -8.52
C ARG A 16 -0.64 -19.92 -7.32
N VAL A 17 -0.28 -19.34 -6.18
CA VAL A 17 -1.13 -19.36 -4.98
C VAL A 17 -2.49 -18.68 -5.24
N LEU A 18 -2.49 -17.51 -5.87
CA LEU A 18 -3.73 -16.81 -6.23
C LEU A 18 -4.61 -17.65 -7.17
N LYS A 19 -4.02 -18.32 -8.18
CA LYS A 19 -4.74 -19.25 -9.04
C LYS A 19 -5.34 -20.44 -8.27
N LEU A 20 -4.59 -20.99 -7.31
CA LEU A 20 -5.07 -22.07 -6.45
C LEU A 20 -6.26 -21.63 -5.60
N LEU A 21 -6.17 -20.44 -4.99
CA LEU A 21 -7.25 -19.87 -4.20
C LEU A 21 -8.53 -19.60 -5.02
N GLN A 22 -8.38 -19.32 -6.31
CA GLN A 22 -9.51 -19.12 -7.23
C GLN A 22 -10.08 -20.42 -7.80
N TRP A 23 -9.44 -21.56 -7.61
CA TRP A 23 -9.80 -22.83 -8.24
C TRP A 23 -11.28 -23.23 -8.09
N ARG A 24 -11.86 -22.96 -6.91
CA ARG A 24 -13.26 -23.27 -6.58
C ARG A 24 -14.08 -22.04 -6.20
N CYS A 25 -13.54 -20.86 -6.40
CA CYS A 25 -14.22 -19.60 -6.13
C CYS A 25 -14.59 -18.93 -7.45
N PRO A 26 -15.71 -18.19 -7.51
CA PRO A 26 -16.02 -17.40 -8.70
C PRO A 26 -14.84 -16.51 -9.07
N PRO A 27 -14.52 -16.37 -10.37
CA PRO A 27 -13.44 -15.52 -10.82
C PRO A 27 -13.74 -14.08 -10.43
N THR A 28 -12.86 -13.49 -9.61
CA THR A 28 -12.91 -12.09 -9.21
C THR A 28 -11.58 -11.44 -9.46
N ARG A 29 -11.56 -10.11 -9.54
CA ARG A 29 -10.30 -9.37 -9.60
C ARG A 29 -9.64 -9.37 -8.22
N TRP A 30 -8.35 -9.68 -8.18
CA TRP A 30 -7.57 -9.57 -6.96
C TRP A 30 -7.27 -8.11 -6.63
N ARG A 31 -7.47 -7.76 -5.37
CA ARG A 31 -7.03 -6.47 -4.79
C ARG A 31 -6.00 -6.78 -3.73
N LEU A 32 -4.74 -6.62 -4.11
CA LEU A 32 -3.59 -6.91 -3.25
C LEU A 32 -3.09 -5.60 -2.63
N LYS A 33 -2.58 -5.69 -1.43
CA LYS A 33 -1.99 -4.55 -0.73
C LYS A 33 -0.69 -4.97 -0.06
N ASN A 34 0.40 -4.29 -0.42
CA ASN A 34 1.68 -4.45 0.25
C ASN A 34 2.48 -3.14 0.09
N PRO A 35 3.01 -2.56 1.18
CA PRO A 35 3.79 -1.33 1.13
C PRO A 35 5.13 -1.50 0.38
N THR A 36 5.65 -2.72 0.25
CA THR A 36 6.94 -2.99 -0.40
C THR A 36 6.85 -3.14 -1.93
N TYR A 37 5.67 -3.15 -2.52
CA TYR A 37 5.51 -3.32 -3.97
C TYR A 37 6.18 -2.21 -4.78
N SER A 38 6.24 -0.97 -4.26
CA SER A 38 6.95 0.14 -4.89
C SER A 38 8.42 -0.16 -5.14
N MET A 39 9.06 -0.89 -4.22
CA MET A 39 10.46 -1.27 -4.32
C MET A 39 10.73 -2.27 -5.47
N PHE A 40 9.76 -3.12 -5.79
CA PHE A 40 9.93 -4.24 -6.72
C PHE A 40 8.90 -4.19 -7.87
N ILE A 41 8.50 -2.99 -8.26
CA ILE A 41 7.43 -2.78 -9.25
C ILE A 41 7.76 -3.43 -10.60
N ASP A 42 9.03 -3.41 -11.02
CA ASP A 42 9.46 -4.03 -12.29
C ASP A 42 9.26 -5.55 -12.30
N ALA A 43 9.62 -6.22 -11.18
CA ALA A 43 9.42 -7.65 -11.03
C ALA A 43 7.93 -8.01 -10.91
N LEU A 44 7.15 -7.16 -10.24
CA LEU A 44 5.71 -7.30 -10.14
C LEU A 44 5.06 -7.19 -11.53
N ASP A 45 5.45 -6.20 -12.31
CA ASP A 45 4.91 -5.94 -13.65
C ASP A 45 5.18 -7.09 -14.64
N LYS A 46 6.39 -7.65 -14.62
CA LYS A 46 6.73 -8.84 -15.44
C LYS A 46 5.77 -10.02 -15.21
N VAL A 47 5.26 -10.16 -13.99
CA VAL A 47 4.37 -11.27 -13.61
C VAL A 47 2.89 -10.91 -13.76
N PHE A 48 2.53 -9.65 -13.55
CA PHE A 48 1.18 -9.12 -13.62
C PHE A 48 1.12 -7.88 -14.54
N PRO A 49 1.32 -8.06 -15.87
CA PRO A 49 1.41 -6.94 -16.80
C PRO A 49 0.08 -6.18 -16.99
N ASP A 50 -1.02 -6.76 -16.54
CA ASP A 50 -2.36 -6.18 -16.52
C ASP A 50 -2.71 -5.49 -15.20
N ALA A 51 -1.78 -5.43 -14.24
CA ALA A 51 -2.01 -4.78 -12.95
C ALA A 51 -2.27 -3.29 -13.12
N ARG A 52 -3.23 -2.78 -12.35
CA ARG A 52 -3.45 -1.36 -12.11
C ARG A 52 -3.04 -1.02 -10.69
N TYR A 53 -2.49 0.14 -10.51
CA TYR A 53 -1.88 0.55 -9.26
C TYR A 53 -2.69 1.69 -8.62
N CYS A 54 -3.06 1.51 -7.35
CA CYS A 54 -3.63 2.56 -6.54
C CYS A 54 -2.58 3.04 -5.54
N MET A 55 -2.15 4.27 -5.68
CA MET A 55 -1.11 4.87 -4.85
C MET A 55 -1.71 5.88 -3.88
N THR A 56 -1.44 5.70 -2.60
CA THR A 56 -1.91 6.62 -1.55
C THR A 56 -0.81 7.61 -1.19
N HIS A 57 -1.14 8.90 -1.17
CA HIS A 57 -0.22 9.99 -0.86
C HIS A 57 -0.56 10.61 0.48
N ARG A 58 0.40 10.66 1.35
CA ARG A 58 0.35 11.37 2.64
C ARG A 58 1.64 12.15 2.82
N ASP A 59 1.58 13.23 3.59
CA ASP A 59 2.76 14.01 3.94
C ASP A 59 3.86 13.12 4.53
N VAL A 60 5.04 13.15 3.93
CA VAL A 60 6.20 12.35 4.32
C VAL A 60 6.66 12.64 5.75
N ALA A 61 6.50 13.88 6.21
CA ALA A 61 6.79 14.28 7.58
C ALA A 61 5.93 13.54 8.63
N ASN A 62 4.76 13.05 8.21
CA ASN A 62 3.89 12.22 9.06
C ASN A 62 4.09 10.72 8.83
N VAL A 63 4.58 10.31 7.64
CA VAL A 63 4.72 8.89 7.31
C VAL A 63 5.98 8.31 7.92
N LEU A 64 7.13 8.98 7.75
CA LEU A 64 8.42 8.42 8.17
C LEU A 64 8.51 8.17 9.68
N PRO A 65 8.12 9.12 10.57
CA PRO A 65 8.12 8.86 12.01
C PRO A 65 7.18 7.71 12.39
N SER A 66 5.97 7.68 11.82
CA SER A 66 4.99 6.62 12.10
C SER A 66 5.47 5.24 11.67
N VAL A 67 6.18 5.13 10.55
CA VAL A 67 6.75 3.86 10.07
C VAL A 67 7.93 3.45 10.93
N ALA A 68 8.81 4.39 11.32
CA ALA A 68 9.95 4.11 12.18
C ALA A 68 9.49 3.58 13.55
N ASP A 69 8.46 4.21 14.15
CA ASP A 69 7.89 3.77 15.42
C ASP A 69 7.24 2.38 15.30
N LEU A 70 6.49 2.11 14.22
CA LEU A 70 5.93 0.79 13.97
C LEU A 70 7.02 -0.29 13.93
N TYR A 71 8.11 -0.06 13.21
CA TYR A 71 9.22 -1.02 13.14
C TYR A 71 9.93 -1.15 14.49
N PHE A 72 10.09 -0.08 15.23
CA PHE A 72 10.64 -0.11 16.56
C PHE A 72 9.81 -1.03 17.49
N GLU A 73 8.49 -0.84 17.53
CA GLU A 73 7.60 -1.69 18.30
C GLU A 73 7.60 -3.16 17.84
N MET A 74 7.71 -3.41 16.54
CA MET A 74 7.81 -4.79 16.01
C MET A 74 9.13 -5.48 16.36
N HIS A 75 10.21 -4.75 16.60
CA HIS A 75 11.50 -5.32 16.96
C HIS A 75 11.63 -5.61 18.47
N LYS A 76 11.00 -4.84 19.33
CA LYS A 76 11.06 -4.99 20.81
C LYS A 76 10.83 -6.43 21.31
N PRO A 77 9.87 -7.21 20.81
CA PRO A 77 9.66 -8.57 21.30
C PRO A 77 10.77 -9.56 20.91
N ASN A 78 11.64 -9.20 19.97
CA ASN A 78 12.63 -10.11 19.37
C ASN A 78 14.08 -9.73 19.69
N THR A 79 14.31 -8.60 20.39
CA THR A 79 15.66 -8.15 20.74
C THR A 79 15.65 -7.28 21.99
N ASP A 80 16.70 -7.42 22.82
CA ASP A 80 16.87 -6.60 24.03
C ASP A 80 17.34 -5.18 23.71
N THR A 81 17.91 -4.96 22.51
CA THR A 81 18.38 -3.65 22.06
C THR A 81 17.92 -3.36 20.65
N VAL A 82 17.28 -2.21 20.46
CA VAL A 82 16.85 -1.74 19.15
C VAL A 82 17.62 -0.47 18.81
N ASP A 83 18.38 -0.51 17.73
CA ASP A 83 19.05 0.68 17.19
C ASP A 83 18.03 1.53 16.41
N LYS A 84 17.49 2.54 17.05
CA LYS A 84 16.52 3.48 16.45
C LYS A 84 17.14 4.23 15.26
N ALA A 85 18.38 4.67 15.37
CA ALA A 85 19.03 5.44 14.31
C ALA A 85 19.21 4.59 13.04
N TRP A 86 19.60 3.33 13.20
CA TRP A 86 19.67 2.39 12.09
C TRP A 86 18.29 2.13 11.46
N LEU A 87 17.24 1.94 12.27
CA LEU A 87 15.88 1.75 11.76
C LEU A 87 15.40 2.95 10.96
N VAL A 88 15.63 4.16 11.43
CA VAL A 88 15.26 5.39 10.70
C VAL A 88 16.02 5.47 9.38
N ALA A 89 17.34 5.24 9.40
CA ALA A 89 18.18 5.31 8.21
C ALA A 89 17.74 4.29 7.14
N ILE A 90 17.52 3.03 7.52
CA ILE A 90 17.11 1.99 6.58
C ILE A 90 15.70 2.20 6.03
N ASN A 91 14.77 2.71 6.84
CA ASN A 91 13.42 3.04 6.38
C ASN A 91 13.42 4.22 5.40
N LYS A 92 14.22 5.25 5.68
CA LYS A 92 14.39 6.39 4.77
C LYS A 92 14.94 5.91 3.41
N GLU A 93 16.01 5.14 3.41
CA GLU A 93 16.61 4.58 2.20
C GLU A 93 15.60 3.72 1.41
N PHE A 94 14.87 2.85 2.12
CA PHE A 94 13.84 2.01 1.52
C PHE A 94 12.74 2.84 0.85
N CYS A 95 12.21 3.83 1.54
CA CYS A 95 11.15 4.70 1.00
C CYS A 95 11.64 5.51 -0.21
N GLU A 96 12.84 6.10 -0.11
CA GLU A 96 13.42 6.90 -1.19
C GLU A 96 13.65 6.04 -2.45
N LEU A 97 14.27 4.87 -2.31
CA LEU A 97 14.53 3.99 -3.44
C LEU A 97 13.23 3.44 -4.05
N GLY A 98 12.26 3.07 -3.22
CA GLY A 98 10.94 2.63 -3.69
C GLY A 98 10.22 3.71 -4.49
N MET A 99 10.25 4.97 -4.02
CA MET A 99 9.66 6.10 -4.74
C MET A 99 10.39 6.39 -6.06
N ARG A 100 11.72 6.35 -6.08
CA ARG A 100 12.50 6.53 -7.32
C ARG A 100 12.15 5.47 -8.37
N ARG A 101 12.08 4.19 -7.98
CA ARG A 101 11.69 3.08 -8.87
C ARG A 101 10.27 3.24 -9.38
N MET A 102 9.35 3.59 -8.49
CA MET A 102 7.96 3.84 -8.84
C MET A 102 7.81 4.97 -9.87
N MET A 103 8.47 6.11 -9.64
CA MET A 103 8.43 7.25 -10.56
C MET A 103 9.07 6.90 -11.90
N ALA A 104 10.22 6.24 -11.91
CA ALA A 104 10.86 5.79 -13.15
C ALA A 104 9.95 4.85 -13.95
N PHE A 105 9.23 3.95 -13.28
CA PHE A 105 8.26 3.06 -13.92
C PHE A 105 7.07 3.83 -14.53
N ARG A 106 6.55 4.84 -13.83
CA ARG A 106 5.49 5.73 -14.35
C ARG A 106 5.97 6.49 -15.58
N ASP A 107 7.15 7.10 -15.50
CA ASP A 107 7.75 7.91 -16.58
C ASP A 107 8.08 7.08 -17.84
N ALA A 108 8.28 5.77 -17.67
CA ALA A 108 8.46 4.82 -18.78
C ALA A 108 7.16 4.49 -19.56
N GLY A 109 6.11 5.32 -19.41
CA GLY A 109 4.86 5.21 -20.16
C GLY A 109 3.74 4.47 -19.42
N ASN A 110 3.93 4.16 -18.15
CA ASN A 110 2.96 3.42 -17.33
C ASN A 110 2.03 4.31 -16.50
N GLU A 111 2.07 5.64 -16.67
CA GLU A 111 1.27 6.60 -15.91
C GLU A 111 -0.23 6.28 -15.95
N HIS A 112 -0.75 5.86 -17.10
CA HIS A 112 -2.16 5.50 -17.30
C HIS A 112 -2.65 4.31 -16.45
N ARG A 113 -1.74 3.58 -15.83
CA ARG A 113 -2.03 2.44 -14.94
C ARG A 113 -2.13 2.83 -13.48
N PHE A 114 -1.88 4.11 -13.15
CA PHE A 114 -1.90 4.61 -11.78
C PHE A 114 -3.14 5.42 -11.47
N PHE A 115 -3.64 5.25 -10.27
CA PHE A 115 -4.67 6.08 -9.66
C PHE A 115 -4.17 6.61 -8.32
N ASP A 116 -4.07 7.92 -8.19
CA ASP A 116 -3.54 8.58 -7.01
C ASP A 116 -4.65 8.98 -6.03
N ILE A 117 -4.48 8.59 -4.76
CA ILE A 117 -5.37 8.96 -3.66
C ILE A 117 -4.63 9.86 -2.69
N HIS A 118 -5.06 11.10 -2.56
CA HIS A 118 -4.53 12.01 -1.56
C HIS A 118 -5.24 11.84 -0.22
N PHE A 119 -4.46 11.60 0.85
CA PHE A 119 -4.98 11.22 2.17
C PHE A 119 -5.94 12.25 2.76
N ALA A 120 -5.59 13.55 2.76
CA ALA A 120 -6.39 14.57 3.44
C ALA A 120 -7.80 14.74 2.82
N PRO A 121 -7.98 14.90 1.50
CA PRO A 121 -9.30 14.91 0.88
C PRO A 121 -10.07 13.61 1.09
N PHE A 122 -9.38 12.46 0.98
CA PHE A 122 -9.99 11.14 1.17
C PHE A 122 -10.51 10.93 2.60
N GLN A 123 -9.80 11.43 3.60
CA GLN A 123 -10.27 11.36 5.00
C GLN A 123 -11.50 12.23 5.25
N LYS A 124 -11.58 13.40 4.60
CA LYS A 124 -12.72 14.31 4.72
C LYS A 124 -13.97 13.72 4.10
N ASP A 125 -13.89 13.34 2.83
CA ASP A 125 -14.96 12.66 2.10
C ASP A 125 -14.38 11.68 1.08
N PRO A 126 -14.46 10.35 1.33
CA PRO A 126 -13.89 9.35 0.43
C PRO A 126 -14.72 9.11 -0.83
N PHE A 127 -16.04 9.38 -0.81
CA PHE A 127 -16.95 8.91 -1.84
C PHE A 127 -16.65 9.47 -3.24
N PRO A 128 -16.33 10.77 -3.42
CA PRO A 128 -15.94 11.28 -4.72
C PRO A 128 -14.65 10.64 -5.26
N THR A 129 -13.72 10.30 -4.38
CA THR A 129 -12.48 9.61 -4.76
C THR A 129 -12.76 8.15 -5.12
N LEU A 130 -13.61 7.47 -4.35
CA LEU A 130 -14.03 6.10 -4.64
C LEU A 130 -14.77 5.99 -5.96
N GLN A 131 -15.66 6.92 -6.27
CA GLN A 131 -16.33 6.94 -7.58
C GLN A 131 -15.30 6.94 -8.71
N ARG A 132 -14.35 7.86 -8.69
CA ARG A 132 -13.29 7.95 -9.71
C ARG A 132 -12.39 6.71 -9.74
N LEU A 133 -12.14 6.09 -8.59
CA LEU A 133 -11.37 4.83 -8.52
C LEU A 133 -12.12 3.68 -9.20
N TYR A 134 -13.43 3.56 -8.97
CA TYR A 134 -14.26 2.54 -9.62
C TYR A 134 -14.33 2.77 -11.13
N ASP A 135 -14.50 4.03 -11.57
CA ASP A 135 -14.44 4.40 -12.99
C ASP A 135 -13.08 4.01 -13.62
N PHE A 136 -11.97 4.33 -12.94
CA PHE A 136 -10.63 3.94 -13.36
C PHE A 136 -10.47 2.42 -13.47
N LEU A 137 -11.05 1.65 -12.55
CA LEU A 137 -11.02 0.20 -12.58
C LEU A 137 -11.97 -0.40 -13.62
N GLY A 138 -12.91 0.38 -14.16
CA GLY A 138 -13.98 -0.09 -15.04
C GLY A 138 -14.96 -0.98 -14.29
N GLU A 139 -15.35 -0.57 -13.09
CA GLU A 139 -16.29 -1.26 -12.21
C GLU A 139 -17.41 -0.31 -11.78
N ASP A 140 -18.59 -0.86 -11.53
CA ASP A 140 -19.73 -0.06 -11.07
C ASP A 140 -19.63 0.25 -9.58
N PHE A 141 -19.71 1.54 -9.23
CA PHE A 141 -19.82 1.97 -7.85
C PHE A 141 -21.29 2.08 -7.46
N THR A 142 -21.92 0.94 -7.18
CA THR A 142 -23.36 0.82 -6.94
C THR A 142 -23.81 1.52 -5.65
N ASP A 143 -25.09 1.94 -5.61
CA ASP A 143 -25.70 2.54 -4.40
C ASP A 143 -25.62 1.58 -3.21
N GLU A 144 -25.75 0.27 -3.44
CA GLU A 144 -25.58 -0.75 -2.42
C GLU A 144 -24.15 -0.77 -1.84
N ALA A 145 -23.13 -0.72 -2.69
CA ALA A 145 -21.74 -0.66 -2.25
C ALA A 145 -21.47 0.62 -1.43
N GLN A 146 -22.00 1.76 -1.88
CA GLN A 146 -21.90 3.02 -1.17
C GLN A 146 -22.57 2.95 0.21
N ALA A 147 -23.80 2.43 0.27
CA ALA A 147 -24.53 2.30 1.53
C ALA A 147 -23.78 1.39 2.53
N ARG A 148 -23.24 0.25 2.08
CA ARG A 148 -22.45 -0.65 2.91
C ARG A 148 -21.17 0.02 3.43
N MET A 149 -20.49 0.80 2.61
CA MET A 149 -19.28 1.54 3.02
C MET A 149 -19.60 2.65 4.04
N LYS A 150 -20.73 3.35 3.87
CA LYS A 150 -21.20 4.35 4.84
C LYS A 150 -21.48 3.69 6.18
N GLN A 151 -22.26 2.62 6.18
CA GLN A 151 -22.58 1.88 7.39
C GLN A 151 -21.31 1.36 8.09
N TRP A 152 -20.37 0.79 7.33
CA TRP A 152 -19.11 0.32 7.92
C TRP A 152 -18.31 1.44 8.60
N ARG A 153 -18.28 2.65 8.02
CA ARG A 153 -17.60 3.81 8.64
C ARG A 153 -18.27 4.25 9.93
N GLU A 154 -19.59 4.16 10.02
CA GLU A 154 -20.35 4.46 11.25
C GLU A 154 -20.06 3.42 12.34
N ASP A 155 -20.05 2.13 11.98
CA ASP A 155 -19.79 1.03 12.89
C ASP A 155 -18.31 0.94 13.34
N GLN A 156 -17.40 1.49 12.55
CA GLN A 156 -15.95 1.46 12.78
C GLN A 156 -15.36 2.89 12.82
N PRO A 157 -15.68 3.69 13.85
CA PRO A 157 -15.11 5.02 13.99
C PRO A 157 -13.59 4.93 14.15
N ARG A 158 -12.87 5.93 13.67
CA ARG A 158 -11.41 5.95 13.55
C ARG A 158 -10.68 5.58 14.86
N ASP A 159 -11.19 6.03 15.99
CA ASP A 159 -10.54 5.87 17.30
C ASP A 159 -11.16 4.73 18.14
N LYS A 160 -11.89 3.80 17.51
CA LYS A 160 -12.57 2.66 18.17
C LYS A 160 -11.65 1.83 19.06
N HIS A 161 -10.38 1.69 18.68
CA HIS A 161 -9.37 0.90 19.39
C HIS A 161 -8.30 1.76 20.08
N GLY A 162 -8.58 3.04 20.29
CA GLY A 162 -7.64 4.02 20.85
C GLY A 162 -6.85 4.76 19.76
N ARG A 163 -6.24 5.85 20.17
CA ARG A 163 -5.40 6.68 19.30
C ARG A 163 -3.94 6.30 19.52
N HIS A 164 -3.24 5.97 18.47
CA HIS A 164 -1.80 5.78 18.53
C HIS A 164 -1.12 7.17 18.56
N GLU A 165 -0.35 7.43 19.60
CA GLU A 165 0.47 8.63 19.74
C GLU A 165 1.94 8.22 19.64
N TYR A 166 2.68 8.90 18.80
CA TYR A 166 4.14 8.75 18.70
C TYR A 166 4.80 10.12 18.89
N ASP A 167 5.94 10.12 19.52
CA ASP A 167 6.74 11.34 19.68
C ASP A 167 7.66 11.49 18.47
N ALA A 168 7.39 12.51 17.65
CA ALA A 168 8.20 12.82 16.47
C ALA A 168 9.52 13.52 16.81
N SER A 169 9.78 13.85 18.09
CA SER A 169 10.99 14.52 18.56
C SER A 169 12.08 13.53 19.01
N GLU A 170 11.77 12.27 19.20
CA GLU A 170 12.72 11.20 19.50
C GLU A 170 13.26 10.55 18.21
#